data_98bd3f8804235de33f966ea51a3b72d8
#
_entry.id   98bd3f8804235de33f966ea51a3b72d8
#
_cell.length_a   1.000
_cell.length_b   1.000
_cell.length_c   1.000
_cell.angle_alpha   90.00
_cell.angle_beta   90.00
_cell.angle_gamma   90.00
#
_symmetry.space_group_name_H-M   'P 1'
#
loop_
_entity.id
_entity.type
_entity.pdbx_description
1 polymer ?
#
loop_
_entity_poly.entity_id
_entity_poly.type
_entity_poly.pdbx_seq_one_letter_code
_entity_poly.pdbx_strand_id
1 'polypeptide(L)'
;MADIMRDAQKRIEDIRRRTVKIVVRRDGSPVPDAQVELRMNRHQFLFGCDCYCANTYDTPEKEKRHKELFSGLFNYATLPFYWGQYEPVRGEKSEKRLSNMVEWCKSIDLSTKGHPLVWHEILPDWLNSDHDIEKLIQERIEDLMERFGDQIDYWDLFNEITVSQRFHNPVADWIEKVGKENAVEYAARCVYEVNPRANLLYNDFNVQPADMEILLRKLREKGIRLEAVGLQSHMHQRKWSFDETWEICERYAKYGWPIHFTELTVINGRCTKDVDYTIGNPNFWISRPEDLEIQREYTEQLYTLLFSHPAVEAITWWDFPDRQWMDAPGGLITEDLKIKPVYDGLKELIKKRWWSNEEGRTNLSGCFASAVYCGNYDITVKAGNQAVSLNTDILRKFGVHEGAQKLVIEL
;
A
#
# COMPACT_ATOMS: atom_id res chain seq x y z
N MET A 1 -11.57 11.97 21.08
CA MET A 1 -11.14 12.76 19.89
C MET A 1 -9.89 13.60 20.16
N ALA A 2 -9.88 14.53 21.11
CA ALA A 2 -8.72 15.42 21.33
C ALA A 2 -7.42 14.67 21.71
N ASP A 3 -7.47 13.56 22.44
CA ASP A 3 -6.28 12.86 22.93
C ASP A 3 -5.57 12.02 21.88
N ILE A 4 -6.30 11.27 21.04
CA ILE A 4 -5.67 10.39 20.02
C ILE A 4 -4.92 11.22 18.98
N MET A 5 -5.51 12.28 18.46
CA MET A 5 -4.88 13.15 17.47
C MET A 5 -3.77 14.01 18.09
N ARG A 6 -3.95 14.50 19.32
CA ARG A 6 -2.93 15.30 20.02
C ARG A 6 -1.61 14.54 20.17
N ASP A 7 -1.66 13.24 20.44
CA ASP A 7 -0.47 12.42 20.67
C ASP A 7 0.05 11.78 19.38
N ALA A 8 -0.64 11.97 18.24
CA ALA A 8 -0.25 11.37 16.96
C ALA A 8 1.19 11.73 16.54
N GLN A 9 1.56 13.03 16.65
CA GLN A 9 2.91 13.46 16.27
C GLN A 9 3.98 12.79 17.15
N LYS A 10 3.75 12.68 18.46
CA LYS A 10 4.68 12.00 19.37
C LYS A 10 4.82 10.52 19.00
N ARG A 11 3.71 9.83 18.72
CA ARG A 11 3.78 8.42 18.27
C ARG A 11 4.55 8.29 16.97
N ILE A 12 4.35 9.19 16.00
CA ILE A 12 5.10 9.20 14.72
C ILE A 12 6.61 9.32 15.01
N GLU A 13 7.03 10.26 15.86
CA GLU A 13 8.44 10.42 16.25
C GLU A 13 9.01 9.14 16.87
N ASP A 14 8.23 8.48 17.72
CA ASP A 14 8.65 7.28 18.44
C ASP A 14 8.72 6.02 17.55
N ILE A 15 7.81 5.89 16.57
CA ILE A 15 7.66 4.64 15.79
C ILE A 15 8.12 4.73 14.34
N ARG A 16 8.21 5.94 13.74
CA ARG A 16 8.58 6.10 12.32
C ARG A 16 9.99 6.63 12.13
N ARG A 17 10.66 7.02 13.21
CA ARG A 17 12.06 7.48 13.16
C ARG A 17 13.00 6.50 13.84
N ARG A 18 14.22 6.47 13.37
CA ARG A 18 15.32 5.70 13.96
C ARG A 18 16.57 6.57 14.06
N THR A 19 17.31 6.46 15.17
CA THR A 19 18.61 7.10 15.27
C THR A 19 19.61 6.34 14.39
N VAL A 20 20.29 7.06 13.50
CA VAL A 20 21.47 6.57 12.79
C VAL A 20 22.72 7.18 13.38
N LYS A 21 23.76 6.38 13.57
CA LYS A 21 25.10 6.79 14.02
C LYS A 21 26.11 6.47 12.92
N ILE A 22 26.66 7.51 12.31
CA ILE A 22 27.69 7.41 11.28
C ILE A 22 29.03 7.63 11.95
N VAL A 23 29.90 6.62 11.88
CA VAL A 23 31.26 6.66 12.43
C VAL A 23 32.22 6.71 11.27
N VAL A 24 32.96 7.81 11.14
CA VAL A 24 33.92 8.06 10.06
C VAL A 24 35.33 7.76 10.58
N ARG A 25 36.07 6.96 9.83
CA ARG A 25 37.43 6.57 10.17
C ARG A 25 38.36 6.76 8.98
N ARG A 26 39.66 6.87 9.29
CA ARG A 26 40.78 6.79 8.34
C ARG A 26 41.88 5.98 8.96
N ASP A 27 42.31 4.91 8.31
CA ASP A 27 43.26 3.96 8.85
C ASP A 27 42.93 3.52 10.29
N GLY A 28 41.64 3.23 10.55
CA GLY A 28 41.12 2.85 11.87
C GLY A 28 40.97 3.99 12.89
N SER A 29 41.49 5.20 12.61
CA SER A 29 41.43 6.36 13.51
C SER A 29 40.18 7.21 13.25
N PRO A 30 39.56 7.78 14.30
CA PRO A 30 38.41 8.69 14.11
C PRO A 30 38.77 9.90 13.24
N VAL A 31 37.84 10.32 12.39
CA VAL A 31 37.95 11.56 11.58
C VAL A 31 36.98 12.60 12.14
N PRO A 32 37.45 13.54 12.97
CA PRO A 32 36.61 14.64 13.43
C PRO A 32 36.37 15.66 12.30
N ASP A 33 35.28 16.45 12.45
CA ASP A 33 34.90 17.52 11.54
C ASP A 33 34.65 17.08 10.08
N ALA A 34 34.45 15.80 9.83
CA ALA A 34 34.00 15.31 8.53
C ALA A 34 32.56 15.77 8.27
N GLN A 35 32.32 16.33 7.10
CA GLN A 35 30.96 16.70 6.68
C GLN A 35 30.17 15.44 6.35
N VAL A 36 28.96 15.34 6.89
CA VAL A 36 28.03 14.22 6.67
C VAL A 36 26.72 14.78 6.12
N GLU A 37 26.24 14.18 5.06
CA GLU A 37 24.97 14.50 4.42
C GLU A 37 24.15 13.23 4.24
N LEU A 38 22.89 13.24 4.68
CA LEU A 38 21.90 12.18 4.46
C LEU A 38 20.76 12.76 3.61
N ARG A 39 20.43 12.09 2.53
CA ARG A 39 19.28 12.42 1.66
C ARG A 39 18.37 11.22 1.58
N MET A 40 17.13 11.38 2.02
CA MET A 40 16.11 10.35 1.92
C MET A 40 15.66 10.20 0.47
N ASN A 41 15.61 8.97 -0.02
CA ASN A 41 15.13 8.64 -1.38
C ASN A 41 13.71 8.10 -1.35
N ARG A 42 13.39 7.26 -0.34
CA ARG A 42 12.11 6.57 -0.25
C ARG A 42 11.79 6.24 1.21
N HIS A 43 10.52 6.34 1.59
CA HIS A 43 10.01 5.84 2.87
C HIS A 43 10.04 4.31 2.93
N GLN A 44 10.27 3.78 4.15
CA GLN A 44 9.94 2.40 4.47
C GLN A 44 8.42 2.18 4.47
N PHE A 45 7.66 3.13 5.04
CA PHE A 45 6.20 3.08 5.06
C PHE A 45 5.66 3.19 3.63
N LEU A 46 4.66 2.36 3.30
CA LEU A 46 4.10 2.29 1.97
C LEU A 46 2.95 3.31 1.81
N PHE A 47 3.22 4.38 1.07
CA PHE A 47 2.22 5.33 0.62
C PHE A 47 1.89 5.02 -0.84
N GLY A 48 0.70 4.52 -1.10
CA GLY A 48 0.34 3.98 -2.40
C GLY A 48 -0.96 4.50 -2.98
N CYS A 49 -1.21 4.06 -4.21
CA CYS A 49 -2.48 4.21 -4.90
C CYS A 49 -2.70 3.05 -5.88
N ASP A 50 -3.96 2.82 -6.29
CA ASP A 50 -4.23 2.03 -7.48
C ASP A 50 -3.61 2.70 -8.71
N CYS A 51 -3.11 1.89 -9.63
CA CYS A 51 -2.37 2.33 -10.80
C CYS A 51 -3.10 1.97 -12.11
N TYR A 52 -4.41 1.79 -12.04
CA TYR A 52 -5.22 1.18 -13.11
C TYR A 52 -5.30 2.01 -14.38
N CYS A 53 -5.13 3.32 -14.29
CA CYS A 53 -5.11 4.22 -15.46
C CYS A 53 -3.74 4.30 -16.15
N ALA A 54 -2.68 3.76 -15.57
CA ALA A 54 -1.39 3.76 -16.24
C ALA A 54 -1.43 2.94 -17.54
N ASN A 55 -0.85 3.49 -18.59
CA ASN A 55 -0.84 2.95 -19.95
C ASN A 55 -2.22 2.88 -20.64
N THR A 56 -3.20 3.71 -20.19
CA THR A 56 -4.54 3.76 -20.81
C THR A 56 -4.88 5.11 -21.44
N TYR A 57 -4.05 6.13 -21.24
CA TYR A 57 -4.32 7.46 -21.78
C TYR A 57 -4.17 7.53 -23.30
N ASP A 58 -4.99 8.37 -23.92
CA ASP A 58 -5.08 8.57 -25.36
C ASP A 58 -3.88 9.32 -25.97
N THR A 59 -3.12 10.05 -25.14
CA THR A 59 -1.92 10.77 -25.58
C THR A 59 -0.70 10.50 -24.69
N PRO A 60 0.52 10.52 -25.28
CA PRO A 60 1.76 10.38 -24.50
C PRO A 60 1.94 11.45 -23.43
N GLU A 61 1.44 12.66 -23.65
CA GLU A 61 1.53 13.79 -22.72
C GLU A 61 0.69 13.53 -21.46
N LYS A 62 -0.54 13.01 -21.61
CA LYS A 62 -1.39 12.63 -20.48
C LYS A 62 -0.79 11.44 -19.72
N GLU A 63 -0.29 10.44 -20.44
CA GLU A 63 0.38 9.31 -19.83
C GLU A 63 1.60 9.75 -19.00
N LYS A 64 2.44 10.60 -19.57
CA LYS A 64 3.59 11.19 -18.88
C LYS A 64 3.14 11.99 -17.65
N ARG A 65 2.13 12.84 -17.80
CA ARG A 65 1.60 13.64 -16.70
C ARG A 65 1.05 12.79 -15.55
N HIS A 66 0.29 11.73 -15.87
CA HIS A 66 -0.20 10.78 -14.87
C HIS A 66 0.97 10.16 -14.10
N LYS A 67 1.96 9.63 -14.81
CA LYS A 67 3.14 8.99 -14.21
C LYS A 67 3.97 9.93 -13.34
N GLU A 68 4.16 11.18 -13.77
CA GLU A 68 4.84 12.22 -12.98
C GLU A 68 4.09 12.56 -11.69
N LEU A 69 2.76 12.69 -11.76
CA LEU A 69 1.95 12.97 -10.58
C LEU A 69 1.95 11.78 -9.62
N PHE A 70 1.81 10.56 -10.12
CA PHE A 70 1.82 9.35 -9.33
C PHE A 70 3.15 9.17 -8.58
N SER A 71 4.26 9.17 -9.30
CA SER A 71 5.61 9.00 -8.73
C SER A 71 6.05 10.19 -7.86
N GLY A 72 5.48 11.38 -8.09
CA GLY A 72 5.72 12.58 -7.28
C GLY A 72 5.14 12.49 -5.86
N LEU A 73 4.27 11.52 -5.61
CA LEU A 73 3.61 11.34 -4.31
C LEU A 73 3.88 9.96 -3.70
N PHE A 74 3.73 8.89 -4.46
CA PHE A 74 3.69 7.52 -3.98
C PHE A 74 5.02 6.76 -4.13
N ASN A 75 5.18 5.72 -3.30
CA ASN A 75 6.23 4.72 -3.38
C ASN A 75 5.68 3.28 -3.48
N TYR A 76 4.35 3.14 -3.69
CA TYR A 76 3.65 1.87 -3.74
C TYR A 76 2.50 1.92 -4.76
N ALA A 77 2.32 0.87 -5.56
CA ALA A 77 1.31 0.80 -6.61
C ALA A 77 0.53 -0.51 -6.54
N THR A 78 -0.81 -0.44 -6.59
CA THR A 78 -1.68 -1.62 -6.76
C THR A 78 -1.99 -1.82 -8.24
N LEU A 79 -1.75 -3.03 -8.76
CA LEU A 79 -1.89 -3.42 -10.16
C LEU A 79 -3.08 -4.37 -10.36
N PRO A 80 -3.87 -4.22 -11.46
CA PRO A 80 -5.13 -4.93 -11.66
C PRO A 80 -4.92 -6.32 -12.27
N PHE A 81 -4.95 -7.34 -11.44
CA PHE A 81 -4.89 -8.74 -11.85
C PHE A 81 -6.26 -9.44 -11.85
N TYR A 82 -7.35 -8.71 -12.09
CA TYR A 82 -8.70 -9.29 -12.15
C TYR A 82 -8.79 -10.42 -13.17
N TRP A 83 -9.33 -11.57 -12.78
CA TRP A 83 -9.35 -12.76 -13.64
C TRP A 83 -10.03 -12.51 -14.99
N GLY A 84 -11.24 -11.93 -14.99
CA GLY A 84 -11.97 -11.66 -16.22
C GLY A 84 -11.29 -10.66 -17.16
N GLN A 85 -10.43 -9.78 -16.62
CA GLN A 85 -9.64 -8.84 -17.43
C GLN A 85 -8.30 -9.45 -17.90
N TYR A 86 -7.72 -10.32 -17.07
CA TYR A 86 -6.46 -10.99 -17.38
C TYR A 86 -6.63 -12.08 -18.43
N GLU A 87 -7.68 -12.88 -18.31
CA GLU A 87 -7.98 -14.01 -19.21
C GLU A 87 -9.44 -13.96 -19.69
N PRO A 88 -9.81 -12.93 -20.50
CA PRO A 88 -11.19 -12.76 -20.99
C PRO A 88 -11.66 -13.89 -21.89
N VAL A 89 -10.75 -14.53 -22.61
CA VAL A 89 -10.95 -15.76 -23.38
C VAL A 89 -10.01 -16.81 -22.83
N ARG A 90 -10.48 -18.03 -22.63
CA ARG A 90 -9.68 -19.11 -22.04
C ARG A 90 -8.39 -19.35 -22.82
N GLY A 91 -7.25 -19.22 -22.13
CA GLY A 91 -5.91 -19.34 -22.71
C GLY A 91 -5.35 -18.05 -23.35
N GLU A 92 -6.17 -16.99 -23.52
CA GLU A 92 -5.73 -15.70 -24.06
C GLU A 92 -5.52 -14.70 -22.92
N LYS A 93 -4.25 -14.46 -22.56
CA LYS A 93 -3.88 -13.68 -21.38
C LYS A 93 -3.44 -12.27 -21.77
N SER A 94 -3.96 -11.26 -21.04
CA SER A 94 -3.62 -9.83 -21.20
C SER A 94 -2.29 -9.47 -20.53
N GLU A 95 -1.25 -10.30 -20.75
CA GLU A 95 0.05 -10.21 -20.10
C GLU A 95 0.79 -8.91 -20.40
N LYS A 96 0.78 -8.47 -21.67
CA LYS A 96 1.56 -7.30 -22.12
C LYS A 96 1.24 -6.03 -21.36
N ARG A 97 -0.03 -5.77 -21.05
CA ARG A 97 -0.43 -4.57 -20.28
C ARG A 97 0.17 -4.60 -18.89
N LEU A 98 0.04 -5.73 -18.18
CA LEU A 98 0.55 -5.89 -16.82
C LEU A 98 2.07 -5.83 -16.78
N SER A 99 2.76 -6.48 -17.71
CA SER A 99 4.22 -6.40 -17.83
C SER A 99 4.71 -4.96 -18.00
N ASN A 100 4.08 -4.18 -18.88
CA ASN A 100 4.43 -2.76 -19.06
C ASN A 100 4.21 -1.93 -17.78
N MET A 101 3.16 -2.24 -17.00
CA MET A 101 2.91 -1.57 -15.70
C MET A 101 3.98 -1.94 -14.67
N VAL A 102 4.31 -3.22 -14.56
CA VAL A 102 5.37 -3.73 -13.67
C VAL A 102 6.73 -3.13 -14.03
N GLU A 103 7.10 -3.13 -15.32
CA GLU A 103 8.35 -2.53 -15.80
C GLU A 103 8.44 -1.05 -15.44
N TRP A 104 7.35 -0.30 -15.63
CA TRP A 104 7.32 1.10 -15.24
C TRP A 104 7.50 1.27 -13.73
N CYS A 105 6.77 0.55 -12.90
CA CYS A 105 6.91 0.60 -11.44
C CYS A 105 8.36 0.32 -11.00
N LYS A 106 8.97 -0.72 -11.55
CA LYS A 106 10.36 -1.08 -11.27
C LYS A 106 11.36 -0.01 -11.73
N SER A 107 11.12 0.61 -12.89
CA SER A 107 12.02 1.63 -13.45
C SER A 107 12.17 2.88 -12.56
N ILE A 108 11.23 3.09 -11.63
CA ILE A 108 11.19 4.24 -10.70
C ILE A 108 11.17 3.80 -9.22
N ASP A 109 11.54 2.55 -8.93
CA ASP A 109 11.63 1.98 -7.58
C ASP A 109 10.32 2.06 -6.77
N LEU A 110 9.17 1.85 -7.41
CA LEU A 110 7.89 1.65 -6.73
C LEU A 110 7.75 0.20 -6.26
N SER A 111 7.40 0.02 -5.00
CA SER A 111 6.88 -1.27 -4.54
C SER A 111 5.52 -1.56 -5.17
N THR A 112 5.18 -2.84 -5.35
CA THR A 112 3.99 -3.25 -6.10
C THR A 112 3.13 -4.23 -5.33
N LYS A 113 1.82 -4.16 -5.57
CA LYS A 113 0.83 -5.16 -5.10
C LYS A 113 -0.01 -5.64 -6.29
N GLY A 114 -0.09 -6.95 -6.48
CA GLY A 114 -1.03 -7.58 -7.41
C GLY A 114 -2.40 -7.78 -6.76
N HIS A 115 -3.45 -7.26 -7.38
CA HIS A 115 -4.81 -7.31 -6.84
C HIS A 115 -5.79 -7.89 -7.88
N PRO A 116 -6.52 -8.94 -7.53
CA PRO A 116 -6.23 -10.00 -6.57
C PRO A 116 -5.85 -11.33 -7.27
N LEU A 117 -5.31 -12.30 -6.51
CA LEU A 117 -5.13 -13.68 -7.03
C LEU A 117 -6.45 -14.41 -7.14
N VAL A 118 -7.27 -14.38 -6.08
CA VAL A 118 -8.60 -15.00 -6.07
C VAL A 118 -9.67 -14.01 -5.60
N TRP A 119 -10.73 -13.91 -6.36
CA TRP A 119 -11.93 -13.15 -6.03
C TRP A 119 -13.14 -13.77 -6.72
N HIS A 120 -14.32 -13.63 -6.12
CA HIS A 120 -15.58 -14.12 -6.66
C HIS A 120 -16.31 -13.08 -7.53
N GLU A 121 -15.68 -11.95 -7.81
CA GLU A 121 -16.16 -10.94 -8.76
C GLU A 121 -15.18 -10.78 -9.93
N ILE A 122 -15.62 -10.08 -10.98
CA ILE A 122 -14.86 -9.84 -12.22
C ILE A 122 -14.24 -11.14 -12.76
N LEU A 123 -15.08 -12.17 -12.84
CA LEU A 123 -14.74 -13.48 -13.40
C LEU A 123 -14.83 -13.47 -14.93
N PRO A 124 -14.08 -14.32 -15.64
CA PRO A 124 -14.21 -14.44 -17.09
C PRO A 124 -15.54 -15.12 -17.46
N ASP A 125 -16.16 -14.67 -18.57
CA ASP A 125 -17.46 -15.17 -19.04
C ASP A 125 -17.45 -16.67 -19.40
N TRP A 126 -16.27 -17.22 -19.74
CA TRP A 126 -16.14 -18.65 -20.03
C TRP A 126 -16.18 -19.56 -18.80
N LEU A 127 -16.02 -19.01 -17.59
CA LEU A 127 -16.04 -19.78 -16.35
C LEU A 127 -17.48 -20.16 -15.97
N ASN A 128 -17.73 -21.45 -15.82
CA ASN A 128 -19.05 -21.97 -15.47
C ASN A 128 -18.97 -23.14 -14.46
N SER A 129 -20.12 -23.61 -13.98
CA SER A 129 -20.23 -24.63 -12.93
C SER A 129 -19.79 -26.06 -13.36
N ASP A 130 -19.61 -26.31 -14.66
CA ASP A 130 -19.14 -27.61 -15.15
C ASP A 130 -17.62 -27.75 -15.05
N HIS A 131 -16.93 -26.64 -14.75
CA HIS A 131 -15.48 -26.63 -14.57
C HIS A 131 -15.07 -27.11 -13.17
N ASP A 132 -13.89 -27.72 -13.09
CA ASP A 132 -13.17 -27.94 -11.84
C ASP A 132 -12.56 -26.61 -11.38
N ILE A 133 -13.32 -25.88 -10.55
CA ILE A 133 -12.96 -24.52 -10.08
C ILE A 133 -11.68 -24.53 -9.27
N GLU A 134 -11.48 -25.54 -8.44
CA GLU A 134 -10.28 -25.69 -7.62
C GLU A 134 -9.03 -25.80 -8.48
N LYS A 135 -9.09 -26.64 -9.50
CA LYS A 135 -8.00 -26.78 -10.48
C LYS A 135 -7.74 -25.50 -11.26
N LEU A 136 -8.79 -24.78 -11.70
CA LEU A 136 -8.63 -23.53 -12.44
C LEU A 136 -8.04 -22.39 -11.59
N ILE A 137 -8.37 -22.34 -10.30
CA ILE A 137 -7.73 -21.42 -9.36
C ILE A 137 -6.26 -21.75 -9.22
N GLN A 138 -5.91 -23.03 -9.09
CA GLN A 138 -4.51 -23.47 -9.06
C GLN A 138 -3.77 -23.06 -10.35
N GLU A 139 -4.28 -23.40 -11.53
CA GLU A 139 -3.69 -23.05 -12.84
C GLU A 139 -3.48 -21.54 -12.98
N ARG A 140 -4.44 -20.72 -12.50
CA ARG A 140 -4.32 -19.27 -12.49
C ARG A 140 -3.19 -18.79 -11.55
N ILE A 141 -3.15 -19.32 -10.35
CA ILE A 141 -2.13 -18.94 -9.36
C ILE A 141 -0.74 -19.32 -9.86
N GLU A 142 -0.57 -20.55 -10.37
CA GLU A 142 0.67 -21.02 -10.95
C GLU A 142 1.16 -20.09 -12.07
N ASP A 143 0.29 -19.78 -13.02
CA ASP A 143 0.61 -18.88 -14.13
C ASP A 143 1.04 -17.48 -13.67
N LEU A 144 0.31 -16.88 -12.72
CA LEU A 144 0.65 -15.55 -12.22
C LEU A 144 1.96 -15.57 -11.39
N MET A 145 2.20 -16.60 -10.60
CA MET A 145 3.42 -16.74 -9.81
C MET A 145 4.64 -17.01 -10.69
N GLU A 146 4.52 -17.83 -11.73
CA GLU A 146 5.59 -18.07 -12.69
C GLU A 146 5.98 -16.81 -13.47
N ARG A 147 4.99 -15.99 -13.88
CA ARG A 147 5.24 -14.80 -14.69
C ARG A 147 5.63 -13.57 -13.89
N PHE A 148 4.95 -13.35 -12.76
CA PHE A 148 5.02 -12.10 -12.00
C PHE A 148 5.46 -12.28 -10.55
N GLY A 149 5.56 -13.51 -10.03
CA GLY A 149 5.78 -13.79 -8.62
C GLY A 149 7.05 -13.16 -8.02
N ASP A 150 8.15 -13.10 -8.80
CA ASP A 150 9.39 -12.42 -8.40
C ASP A 150 9.42 -10.93 -8.76
N GLN A 151 8.35 -10.43 -9.37
CA GLN A 151 8.25 -9.07 -9.85
C GLN A 151 7.31 -8.20 -9.03
N ILE A 152 6.39 -8.81 -8.32
CA ILE A 152 5.40 -8.16 -7.46
C ILE A 152 5.78 -8.39 -6.00
N ASP A 153 5.85 -7.30 -5.23
CA ASP A 153 6.29 -7.35 -3.83
C ASP A 153 5.22 -7.93 -2.89
N TYR A 154 3.94 -7.67 -3.16
CA TYR A 154 2.80 -8.15 -2.36
C TYR A 154 1.68 -8.67 -3.25
N TRP A 155 0.89 -9.61 -2.77
CA TRP A 155 -0.29 -10.11 -3.45
C TRP A 155 -1.51 -10.14 -2.52
N ASP A 156 -2.63 -9.59 -2.97
CA ASP A 156 -3.92 -9.88 -2.35
C ASP A 156 -4.29 -11.32 -2.70
N LEU A 157 -4.02 -12.24 -1.75
CA LEU A 157 -4.26 -13.68 -1.92
C LEU A 157 -5.72 -13.97 -2.20
N PHE A 158 -6.57 -13.39 -1.37
CA PHE A 158 -8.01 -13.53 -1.47
C PHE A 158 -8.68 -12.19 -1.18
N ASN A 159 -9.62 -11.79 -2.03
CA ASN A 159 -10.39 -10.57 -1.86
C ASN A 159 -11.82 -10.86 -1.41
N GLU A 160 -12.29 -10.18 -0.35
CA GLU A 160 -13.70 -10.07 0.08
C GLU A 160 -14.44 -11.40 0.35
N ILE A 161 -13.73 -12.44 0.75
CA ILE A 161 -14.33 -13.75 0.93
C ILE A 161 -15.45 -13.77 2.00
N THR A 162 -15.44 -12.77 2.93
CA THR A 162 -16.46 -12.70 3.99
C THR A 162 -17.87 -12.49 3.44
N VAL A 163 -18.01 -11.96 2.23
CA VAL A 163 -19.30 -11.67 1.59
C VAL A 163 -19.61 -12.55 0.38
N SER A 164 -18.81 -13.58 0.13
CA SER A 164 -18.96 -14.49 -1.03
C SER A 164 -20.37 -15.09 -1.16
N GLN A 165 -21.08 -15.31 -0.04
CA GLN A 165 -22.46 -15.81 -0.03
C GLN A 165 -23.50 -14.86 -0.67
N ARG A 166 -23.11 -13.63 -1.01
CA ARG A 166 -23.99 -12.69 -1.74
C ARG A 166 -23.98 -12.95 -3.25
N PHE A 167 -23.07 -13.80 -3.72
CA PHE A 167 -22.84 -14.04 -5.14
C PHE A 167 -23.26 -15.47 -5.51
N HIS A 168 -23.73 -15.63 -6.75
CA HIS A 168 -24.12 -16.90 -7.35
C HIS A 168 -23.29 -17.12 -8.61
N ASN A 169 -22.10 -17.67 -8.43
CA ASN A 169 -21.17 -17.98 -9.51
C ASN A 169 -20.23 -19.13 -9.08
N PRO A 170 -19.51 -19.75 -10.03
CA PRO A 170 -18.74 -20.95 -9.74
C PRO A 170 -17.71 -20.80 -8.62
N VAL A 171 -17.08 -19.63 -8.46
CA VAL A 171 -16.11 -19.38 -7.39
C VAL A 171 -16.80 -19.23 -6.03
N ALA A 172 -17.92 -18.50 -5.97
CA ALA A 172 -18.71 -18.37 -4.74
C ALA A 172 -19.26 -19.71 -4.27
N ASP A 173 -19.78 -20.54 -5.21
CA ASP A 173 -20.31 -21.88 -4.94
C ASP A 173 -19.19 -22.82 -4.44
N TRP A 174 -17.99 -22.72 -5.00
CA TRP A 174 -16.81 -23.44 -4.51
C TRP A 174 -16.45 -23.04 -3.08
N ILE A 175 -16.42 -21.72 -2.79
CA ILE A 175 -16.16 -21.22 -1.44
C ILE A 175 -17.20 -21.74 -0.44
N GLU A 176 -18.47 -21.73 -0.80
CA GLU A 176 -19.55 -22.26 0.05
C GLU A 176 -19.34 -23.76 0.35
N LYS A 177 -18.96 -24.53 -0.68
CA LYS A 177 -18.72 -25.97 -0.58
C LYS A 177 -17.56 -26.34 0.34
N VAL A 178 -16.41 -25.62 0.21
CA VAL A 178 -15.18 -25.99 0.93
C VAL A 178 -15.04 -25.25 2.26
N GLY A 179 -15.72 -24.11 2.43
CA GLY A 179 -15.58 -23.20 3.56
C GLY A 179 -14.52 -22.11 3.33
N LYS A 180 -14.79 -20.91 3.82
CA LYS A 180 -13.97 -19.71 3.59
C LYS A 180 -12.50 -19.90 3.98
N GLU A 181 -12.25 -20.42 5.20
CA GLU A 181 -10.89 -20.65 5.69
C GLU A 181 -10.12 -21.71 4.89
N ASN A 182 -10.82 -22.73 4.38
CA ASN A 182 -10.20 -23.77 3.57
C ASN A 182 -9.91 -23.27 2.15
N ALA A 183 -10.76 -22.40 1.60
CA ALA A 183 -10.51 -21.76 0.31
C ALA A 183 -9.26 -20.86 0.36
N VAL A 184 -9.09 -20.06 1.43
CA VAL A 184 -7.89 -19.24 1.63
C VAL A 184 -6.64 -20.10 1.83
N GLU A 185 -6.75 -21.19 2.63
CA GLU A 185 -5.65 -22.14 2.83
C GLU A 185 -5.22 -22.80 1.53
N TYR A 186 -6.18 -23.24 0.71
CA TYR A 186 -5.92 -23.82 -0.60
C TYR A 186 -5.17 -22.86 -1.51
N ALA A 187 -5.65 -21.62 -1.65
CA ALA A 187 -4.99 -20.61 -2.45
C ALA A 187 -3.57 -20.30 -1.96
N ALA A 188 -3.38 -20.17 -0.64
CA ALA A 188 -2.07 -19.93 -0.05
C ALA A 188 -1.10 -21.07 -0.34
N ARG A 189 -1.55 -22.32 -0.25
CA ARG A 189 -0.74 -23.50 -0.59
C ARG A 189 -0.30 -23.46 -2.05
N CYS A 190 -1.22 -23.21 -2.98
CA CYS A 190 -0.89 -23.10 -4.41
C CYS A 190 0.18 -22.03 -4.66
N VAL A 191 0.08 -20.86 -3.99
CA VAL A 191 1.11 -19.83 -4.11
C VAL A 191 2.46 -20.32 -3.61
N TYR A 192 2.53 -20.90 -2.40
CA TYR A 192 3.79 -21.29 -1.78
C TYR A 192 4.46 -22.49 -2.41
N GLU A 193 3.72 -23.35 -3.14
CA GLU A 193 4.28 -24.42 -3.95
C GLU A 193 5.12 -23.85 -5.11
N VAL A 194 4.72 -22.72 -5.71
CA VAL A 194 5.45 -22.07 -6.80
C VAL A 194 6.44 -21.02 -6.29
N ASN A 195 6.00 -20.12 -5.41
CA ASN A 195 6.81 -19.04 -4.85
C ASN A 195 6.76 -19.03 -3.32
N PRO A 196 7.65 -19.77 -2.63
CA PRO A 196 7.67 -19.81 -1.16
C PRO A 196 8.00 -18.47 -0.48
N ARG A 197 8.47 -17.47 -1.24
CA ARG A 197 8.84 -16.14 -0.72
C ARG A 197 7.76 -15.07 -0.97
N ALA A 198 6.65 -15.43 -1.61
CA ALA A 198 5.57 -14.48 -1.88
C ALA A 198 5.04 -13.85 -0.58
N ASN A 199 4.85 -12.54 -0.59
CA ASN A 199 4.21 -11.80 0.50
C ASN A 199 2.72 -11.70 0.24
N LEU A 200 1.92 -12.37 1.04
CA LEU A 200 0.48 -12.51 0.85
C LEU A 200 -0.30 -11.65 1.83
N LEU A 201 -1.34 -10.98 1.33
CA LEU A 201 -2.33 -10.27 2.12
C LEU A 201 -3.69 -10.97 2.00
N TYR A 202 -4.44 -10.94 3.09
CA TYR A 202 -5.90 -11.13 3.04
C TYR A 202 -6.55 -9.73 2.99
N ASN A 203 -7.41 -9.45 2.00
CA ASN A 203 -8.00 -8.12 1.77
C ASN A 203 -9.53 -8.16 1.86
N ASP A 204 -10.15 -7.23 2.62
CA ASP A 204 -11.60 -7.17 2.77
C ASP A 204 -12.09 -5.76 3.15
N PHE A 205 -13.33 -5.42 2.76
CA PHE A 205 -13.99 -4.19 3.18
C PHE A 205 -14.86 -4.37 4.43
N ASN A 206 -15.21 -5.60 4.77
CA ASN A 206 -16.16 -5.93 5.83
C ASN A 206 -15.52 -5.85 7.22
N VAL A 207 -14.98 -4.68 7.57
CA VAL A 207 -14.13 -4.44 8.75
C VAL A 207 -14.89 -4.26 10.06
N GLN A 208 -16.21 -4.06 10.02
CA GLN A 208 -17.04 -3.83 11.21
C GLN A 208 -17.62 -5.13 11.81
N PRO A 209 -18.18 -6.04 11.02
CA PRO A 209 -18.75 -7.29 11.54
C PRO A 209 -17.69 -8.29 12.00
N ALA A 210 -18.10 -9.21 12.87
CA ALA A 210 -17.24 -10.26 13.42
C ALA A 210 -16.72 -11.26 12.37
N ASP A 211 -17.27 -11.31 11.17
CA ASP A 211 -16.93 -12.32 10.15
C ASP A 211 -15.46 -12.31 9.77
N MET A 212 -14.89 -11.13 9.53
CA MET A 212 -13.47 -11.00 9.22
C MET A 212 -12.59 -11.41 10.41
N GLU A 213 -12.98 -11.05 11.64
CA GLU A 213 -12.25 -11.44 12.85
C GLU A 213 -12.28 -12.97 13.05
N ILE A 214 -13.43 -13.60 12.80
CA ILE A 214 -13.59 -15.07 12.87
C ILE A 214 -12.67 -15.74 11.84
N LEU A 215 -12.66 -15.25 10.61
CA LEU A 215 -11.80 -15.77 9.56
C LEU A 215 -10.31 -15.64 9.93
N LEU A 216 -9.84 -14.44 10.30
CA LEU A 216 -8.44 -14.21 10.65
C LEU A 216 -7.98 -15.10 11.81
N ARG A 217 -8.83 -15.30 12.82
CA ARG A 217 -8.53 -16.25 13.91
C ARG A 217 -8.32 -17.66 13.38
N LYS A 218 -9.21 -18.15 12.51
CA LYS A 218 -9.11 -19.48 11.91
C LYS A 218 -7.86 -19.62 11.03
N LEU A 219 -7.53 -18.60 10.24
CA LEU A 219 -6.31 -18.60 9.42
C LEU A 219 -5.05 -18.68 10.29
N ARG A 220 -5.05 -17.97 11.43
CA ARG A 220 -3.95 -18.03 12.38
C ARG A 220 -3.84 -19.41 13.06
N GLU A 221 -4.96 -19.99 13.49
CA GLU A 221 -5.03 -21.35 14.07
C GLU A 221 -4.52 -22.41 13.10
N LYS A 222 -4.75 -22.23 11.79
CA LYS A 222 -4.25 -23.09 10.70
C LYS A 222 -2.76 -22.83 10.38
N GLY A 223 -2.15 -21.79 10.93
CA GLY A 223 -0.76 -21.41 10.63
C GLY A 223 -0.56 -20.85 9.23
N ILE A 224 -1.61 -20.28 8.61
CA ILE A 224 -1.49 -19.64 7.30
C ILE A 224 -0.58 -18.41 7.42
N ARG A 225 0.48 -18.38 6.63
CA ARG A 225 1.40 -17.26 6.59
C ARG A 225 0.78 -16.13 5.78
N LEU A 226 0.57 -14.98 6.42
CA LEU A 226 0.24 -13.72 5.78
C LEU A 226 1.31 -12.69 6.18
N GLU A 227 1.66 -11.79 5.28
CA GLU A 227 2.54 -10.66 5.59
C GLU A 227 1.75 -9.48 6.15
N ALA A 228 0.50 -9.29 5.74
CA ALA A 228 -0.37 -8.25 6.27
C ALA A 228 -1.86 -8.60 6.14
N VAL A 229 -2.68 -7.82 6.84
CA VAL A 229 -4.14 -7.80 6.67
C VAL A 229 -4.54 -6.51 5.99
N GLY A 230 -5.25 -6.63 4.86
CA GLY A 230 -5.78 -5.51 4.08
C GLY A 230 -7.16 -5.08 4.55
N LEU A 231 -7.31 -3.79 4.83
CA LEU A 231 -8.57 -3.13 5.17
C LEU A 231 -8.88 -2.12 4.06
N GLN A 232 -9.91 -2.34 3.25
CA GLN A 232 -10.19 -1.50 2.07
C GLN A 232 -10.49 -0.05 2.43
N SER A 233 -11.36 0.20 3.42
CA SER A 233 -11.65 1.54 3.96
C SER A 233 -12.25 2.55 2.96
N HIS A 234 -13.13 2.10 2.07
CA HIS A 234 -13.89 2.97 1.19
C HIS A 234 -14.87 3.87 1.96
N MET A 235 -14.71 5.18 1.87
CA MET A 235 -15.55 6.16 2.59
C MET A 235 -16.48 6.92 1.65
N HIS A 236 -17.16 6.22 0.75
CA HIS A 236 -18.08 6.81 -0.21
C HIS A 236 -19.40 7.26 0.42
N GLN A 237 -19.91 6.51 1.39
CA GLN A 237 -21.17 6.84 2.05
C GLN A 237 -20.99 7.82 3.20
N ARG A 238 -19.94 7.61 4.01
CA ARG A 238 -19.59 8.47 5.13
C ARG A 238 -18.11 8.41 5.44
N LYS A 239 -17.61 9.47 6.02
CA LYS A 239 -16.28 9.48 6.62
C LYS A 239 -16.33 8.76 7.97
N TRP A 240 -15.33 7.95 8.26
CA TRP A 240 -15.18 7.33 9.59
C TRP A 240 -14.74 8.41 10.59
N SER A 241 -15.17 8.30 11.85
CA SER A 241 -14.57 9.12 12.90
C SER A 241 -13.13 8.64 13.19
N PHE A 242 -12.29 9.51 13.74
CA PHE A 242 -10.92 9.12 14.09
C PHE A 242 -10.87 8.11 15.22
N ASP A 243 -11.82 8.17 16.16
CA ASP A 243 -11.96 7.17 17.22
C ASP A 243 -12.34 5.81 16.64
N GLU A 244 -13.32 5.76 15.72
CA GLU A 244 -13.70 4.54 15.00
C GLU A 244 -12.52 3.96 14.20
N THR A 245 -11.78 4.80 13.48
CA THR A 245 -10.61 4.38 12.71
C THR A 245 -9.54 3.77 13.62
N TRP A 246 -9.28 4.39 14.77
CA TRP A 246 -8.33 3.88 15.74
C TRP A 246 -8.79 2.53 16.33
N GLU A 247 -10.05 2.42 16.72
CA GLU A 247 -10.63 1.17 17.22
C GLU A 247 -10.55 0.02 16.19
N ILE A 248 -10.71 0.32 14.90
CA ILE A 248 -10.50 -0.64 13.82
C ILE A 248 -9.03 -1.10 13.79
N CYS A 249 -8.07 -0.17 13.84
CA CYS A 249 -6.66 -0.51 13.89
C CYS A 249 -6.33 -1.40 15.10
N GLU A 250 -6.77 -1.03 16.31
CA GLU A 250 -6.56 -1.82 17.53
C GLU A 250 -7.22 -3.21 17.44
N ARG A 251 -8.40 -3.30 16.83
CA ARG A 251 -9.13 -4.55 16.63
C ARG A 251 -8.35 -5.55 15.81
N TYR A 252 -7.72 -5.10 14.72
CA TYR A 252 -6.97 -5.98 13.81
C TYR A 252 -5.51 -6.16 14.21
N ALA A 253 -4.90 -5.20 14.89
CA ALA A 253 -3.54 -5.30 15.42
C ALA A 253 -3.35 -6.48 16.40
N LYS A 254 -4.39 -6.85 17.16
CA LYS A 254 -4.32 -7.99 18.11
C LYS A 254 -4.03 -9.35 17.45
N TYR A 255 -4.23 -9.47 16.13
CA TYR A 255 -3.90 -10.68 15.39
C TYR A 255 -2.40 -10.78 15.05
N GLY A 256 -1.61 -9.73 15.27
CA GLY A 256 -0.15 -9.73 15.14
C GLY A 256 0.37 -9.66 13.72
N TRP A 257 -0.48 -9.38 12.74
CA TRP A 257 -0.08 -9.00 11.39
C TRP A 257 -0.06 -7.48 11.24
N PRO A 258 0.84 -6.92 10.42
CA PRO A 258 0.73 -5.56 9.94
C PRO A 258 -0.63 -5.30 9.27
N ILE A 259 -1.07 -4.04 9.34
CA ILE A 259 -2.31 -3.58 8.71
C ILE A 259 -1.94 -2.72 7.49
N HIS A 260 -2.50 -3.06 6.34
CA HIS A 260 -2.50 -2.23 5.15
C HIS A 260 -3.91 -1.66 4.92
N PHE A 261 -4.05 -0.34 4.92
CA PHE A 261 -5.24 0.31 4.38
C PHE A 261 -5.13 0.28 2.86
N THR A 262 -5.87 -0.61 2.20
CA THR A 262 -5.59 -1.05 0.83
C THR A 262 -6.33 -0.28 -0.25
N GLU A 263 -7.45 0.37 0.07
CA GLU A 263 -8.37 0.98 -0.90
C GLU A 263 -9.07 2.21 -0.31
N LEU A 264 -8.26 3.04 0.39
CA LEU A 264 -8.77 4.23 1.06
C LEU A 264 -9.33 5.22 0.02
N THR A 265 -10.59 5.59 0.18
CA THR A 265 -11.21 6.66 -0.61
C THR A 265 -11.95 7.62 0.30
N VAL A 266 -11.72 8.92 0.11
CA VAL A 266 -12.49 10.00 0.74
C VAL A 266 -13.02 10.90 -0.36
N ILE A 267 -14.33 10.92 -0.56
CA ILE A 267 -14.93 11.74 -1.62
C ILE A 267 -14.94 13.23 -1.24
N ASN A 268 -14.77 14.11 -2.24
CA ASN A 268 -15.06 15.52 -2.09
C ASN A 268 -16.55 15.78 -2.42
N GLY A 269 -17.36 15.73 -1.39
CA GLY A 269 -18.78 15.86 -1.54
C GLY A 269 -19.58 14.83 -0.74
N ARG A 270 -20.76 14.52 -1.23
CA ARG A 270 -21.66 13.54 -0.62
C ARG A 270 -22.44 12.76 -1.67
N CYS A 271 -22.85 11.56 -1.30
CA CYS A 271 -23.85 10.81 -2.04
C CYS A 271 -25.25 11.34 -1.75
N THR A 272 -26.13 11.43 -2.76
CA THR A 272 -27.53 11.87 -2.62
C THR A 272 -28.47 10.73 -2.25
N LYS A 273 -28.02 9.47 -2.37
CA LYS A 273 -28.77 8.25 -2.06
C LYS A 273 -27.83 7.23 -1.43
N ASP A 274 -28.40 6.24 -0.78
CA ASP A 274 -27.65 5.06 -0.38
C ASP A 274 -27.10 4.39 -1.65
N VAL A 275 -25.78 4.23 -1.68
CA VAL A 275 -25.09 3.63 -2.83
C VAL A 275 -25.20 2.14 -2.72
N ASP A 276 -25.83 1.51 -3.70
CA ASP A 276 -25.65 0.09 -3.93
C ASP A 276 -24.37 -0.09 -4.73
N TYR A 277 -23.32 -0.61 -4.08
CA TYR A 277 -22.02 -0.85 -4.68
C TYR A 277 -22.04 -1.92 -5.78
N THR A 278 -23.14 -2.67 -5.93
CA THR A 278 -23.32 -3.63 -7.01
C THR A 278 -23.85 -2.98 -8.30
N ILE A 279 -24.32 -1.75 -8.21
CA ILE A 279 -24.89 -1.00 -9.34
C ILE A 279 -24.19 0.34 -9.42
N GLY A 280 -23.11 0.44 -10.20
CA GLY A 280 -22.47 1.73 -10.50
C GLY A 280 -23.48 2.73 -11.07
N ASN A 281 -23.70 3.86 -10.40
CA ASN A 281 -24.57 4.92 -10.92
C ASN A 281 -23.94 6.29 -10.74
N PRO A 282 -23.57 6.93 -11.85
CA PRO A 282 -22.78 8.15 -11.87
C PRO A 282 -23.50 9.41 -11.38
N ASN A 283 -24.82 9.41 -11.21
CA ASN A 283 -25.62 10.61 -10.96
C ASN A 283 -25.90 10.88 -9.47
N PHE A 284 -25.22 10.19 -8.55
CA PHE A 284 -25.53 10.31 -7.12
C PHE A 284 -24.63 11.28 -6.35
N TRP A 285 -23.65 11.86 -7.00
CA TRP A 285 -22.64 12.66 -6.33
C TRP A 285 -22.96 14.15 -6.41
N ILE A 286 -22.90 14.83 -5.28
CA ILE A 286 -22.89 16.30 -5.20
C ILE A 286 -21.53 16.71 -4.66
N SER A 287 -20.78 17.48 -5.43
CA SER A 287 -19.51 18.09 -5.05
C SER A 287 -19.60 19.61 -5.24
N ARG A 288 -19.08 20.34 -4.25
CA ARG A 288 -19.00 21.80 -4.25
C ARG A 288 -17.56 22.23 -4.08
N PRO A 289 -17.17 23.46 -4.42
CA PRO A 289 -15.80 23.95 -4.23
C PRO A 289 -15.28 23.81 -2.79
N GLU A 290 -16.13 24.07 -1.78
CA GLU A 290 -15.78 23.91 -0.37
C GLU A 290 -15.50 22.46 0.04
N ASP A 291 -16.10 21.49 -0.63
CA ASP A 291 -15.90 20.06 -0.32
C ASP A 291 -14.48 19.57 -0.64
N LEU A 292 -13.78 20.26 -1.55
CA LEU A 292 -12.37 19.97 -1.86
C LEU A 292 -11.45 20.21 -0.65
N GLU A 293 -11.71 21.31 0.07
CA GLU A 293 -10.92 21.61 1.27
C GLU A 293 -11.27 20.68 2.43
N ILE A 294 -12.55 20.32 2.57
CA ILE A 294 -13.02 19.32 3.55
C ILE A 294 -12.38 17.96 3.28
N GLN A 295 -12.26 17.54 2.01
CA GLN A 295 -11.56 16.31 1.61
C GLN A 295 -10.09 16.38 2.05
N ARG A 296 -9.39 17.49 1.76
CA ARG A 296 -7.99 17.70 2.11
C ARG A 296 -7.78 17.62 3.61
N GLU A 297 -8.49 18.43 4.40
CA GLU A 297 -8.32 18.52 5.85
C GLU A 297 -8.57 17.18 6.55
N TYR A 298 -9.66 16.50 6.17
CA TYR A 298 -9.97 15.20 6.74
C TYR A 298 -8.91 14.15 6.36
N THR A 299 -8.46 14.14 5.10
CA THR A 299 -7.47 13.17 4.60
C THR A 299 -6.11 13.38 5.27
N GLU A 300 -5.64 14.61 5.45
CA GLU A 300 -4.40 14.92 6.17
C GLU A 300 -4.43 14.40 7.61
N GLN A 301 -5.55 14.59 8.31
CA GLN A 301 -5.72 14.10 9.68
C GLN A 301 -5.79 12.57 9.72
N LEU A 302 -6.49 11.94 8.78
CA LEU A 302 -6.60 10.50 8.67
C LEU A 302 -5.24 9.85 8.39
N TYR A 303 -4.47 10.38 7.44
CA TYR A 303 -3.11 9.90 7.17
C TYR A 303 -2.20 10.07 8.39
N THR A 304 -2.32 11.19 9.10
CA THR A 304 -1.56 11.42 10.34
C THR A 304 -1.92 10.40 11.41
N LEU A 305 -3.20 10.10 11.59
CA LEU A 305 -3.67 9.10 12.54
C LEU A 305 -3.13 7.71 12.19
N LEU A 306 -3.32 7.27 10.94
CA LEU A 306 -2.88 5.95 10.46
C LEU A 306 -1.36 5.81 10.49
N PHE A 307 -0.62 6.82 10.05
CA PHE A 307 0.84 6.84 10.12
C PHE A 307 1.37 6.82 11.56
N SER A 308 0.58 7.30 12.52
CA SER A 308 0.91 7.24 13.95
C SER A 308 0.60 5.89 14.62
N HIS A 309 -0.12 4.98 13.95
CA HIS A 309 -0.48 3.70 14.54
C HIS A 309 0.61 2.64 14.32
N PRO A 310 1.10 1.95 15.37
CA PRO A 310 2.26 1.05 15.26
C PRO A 310 2.04 -0.17 14.37
N ALA A 311 0.79 -0.62 14.22
CA ALA A 311 0.48 -1.79 13.39
C ALA A 311 0.24 -1.44 11.92
N VAL A 312 0.07 -0.16 11.55
CA VAL A 312 -0.18 0.23 10.15
C VAL A 312 1.15 0.39 9.43
N GLU A 313 1.32 -0.26 8.27
CA GLU A 313 2.53 -0.19 7.45
C GLU A 313 2.28 0.34 6.04
N ALA A 314 1.01 0.40 5.60
CA ALA A 314 0.65 0.93 4.30
C ALA A 314 -0.67 1.70 4.33
N ILE A 315 -0.73 2.75 3.50
CA ILE A 315 -1.96 3.46 3.15
C ILE A 315 -1.99 3.57 1.64
N THR A 316 -2.95 2.91 1.00
CA THR A 316 -3.15 2.93 -0.44
C THR A 316 -4.45 3.67 -0.74
N TRP A 317 -4.35 4.75 -1.48
CA TRP A 317 -5.50 5.47 -1.98
C TRP A 317 -6.16 4.67 -3.12
N TRP A 318 -7.49 4.77 -3.26
CA TRP A 318 -8.24 4.19 -4.38
C TRP A 318 -8.85 5.32 -5.20
N ASP A 319 -8.75 5.23 -6.53
CA ASP A 319 -9.08 6.29 -7.49
C ASP A 319 -8.03 7.42 -7.54
N PHE A 320 -6.94 7.25 -8.30
CA PHE A 320 -5.98 8.34 -8.46
C PHE A 320 -6.58 9.55 -9.17
N PRO A 321 -7.15 9.46 -10.38
CA PRO A 321 -8.06 10.47 -10.92
C PRO A 321 -9.49 10.29 -10.40
N ASP A 322 -10.27 11.35 -10.39
CA ASP A 322 -11.71 11.29 -10.16
C ASP A 322 -12.41 10.33 -11.15
N ARG A 323 -13.53 9.75 -10.73
CA ARG A 323 -14.49 9.02 -11.56
C ARG A 323 -14.05 7.63 -12.03
N GLN A 324 -13.00 7.06 -11.49
CA GLN A 324 -12.55 5.73 -11.88
C GLN A 324 -13.42 4.62 -11.30
N TRP A 325 -13.86 4.77 -10.07
CA TRP A 325 -14.74 3.82 -9.42
C TRP A 325 -16.04 4.50 -9.00
N MET A 326 -17.18 3.91 -9.39
CA MET A 326 -18.53 4.39 -9.12
C MET A 326 -18.81 5.82 -9.64
N ASP A 327 -18.02 6.31 -10.59
CA ASP A 327 -18.07 7.69 -11.09
C ASP A 327 -17.97 8.74 -9.96
N ALA A 328 -17.31 8.38 -8.85
CA ALA A 328 -17.24 9.19 -7.64
C ALA A 328 -16.14 10.27 -7.73
N PRO A 329 -16.35 11.45 -7.08
CA PRO A 329 -15.34 12.48 -6.98
C PRO A 329 -14.34 12.13 -5.86
N GLY A 330 -13.71 10.95 -5.96
CA GLY A 330 -12.82 10.36 -4.96
C GLY A 330 -11.34 10.57 -5.23
N GLY A 331 -10.96 11.05 -6.43
CA GLY A 331 -9.57 11.16 -6.84
C GLY A 331 -8.75 12.20 -6.07
N LEU A 332 -7.44 12.06 -6.16
CA LEU A 332 -6.47 13.05 -5.71
C LEU A 332 -6.21 14.13 -6.78
N ILE A 333 -6.53 13.78 -8.01
CA ILE A 333 -6.49 14.65 -9.18
C ILE A 333 -7.83 14.56 -9.90
N THR A 334 -8.12 15.55 -10.73
CA THR A 334 -9.33 15.52 -11.56
C THR A 334 -9.16 14.55 -12.75
N GLU A 335 -10.25 14.23 -13.43
CA GLU A 335 -10.27 13.40 -14.63
C GLU A 335 -9.34 13.96 -15.75
N ASP A 336 -9.20 15.29 -15.84
CA ASP A 336 -8.30 15.98 -16.76
C ASP A 336 -6.89 16.24 -16.18
N LEU A 337 -6.49 15.45 -15.18
CA LEU A 337 -5.16 15.40 -14.55
C LEU A 337 -4.71 16.72 -13.87
N LYS A 338 -5.65 17.54 -13.39
CA LYS A 338 -5.36 18.70 -12.55
C LYS A 338 -5.27 18.29 -11.09
N ILE A 339 -4.31 18.85 -10.40
CA ILE A 339 -4.07 18.62 -8.98
C ILE A 339 -5.25 19.17 -8.16
N LYS A 340 -5.75 18.37 -7.21
CA LYS A 340 -6.71 18.79 -6.19
C LYS A 340 -5.99 19.17 -4.88
N PRO A 341 -6.59 19.99 -4.01
CA PRO A 341 -5.98 20.38 -2.73
C PRO A 341 -5.51 19.19 -1.88
N VAL A 342 -6.22 18.07 -1.92
CA VAL A 342 -5.87 16.85 -1.18
C VAL A 342 -4.52 16.26 -1.63
N TYR A 343 -4.19 16.31 -2.93
CA TYR A 343 -2.88 15.88 -3.44
C TYR A 343 -1.76 16.73 -2.87
N ASP A 344 -1.91 18.06 -2.89
CA ASP A 344 -0.91 18.97 -2.34
C ASP A 344 -0.76 18.78 -0.82
N GLY A 345 -1.85 18.56 -0.10
CA GLY A 345 -1.84 18.26 1.33
C GLY A 345 -1.06 16.98 1.65
N LEU A 346 -1.33 15.89 0.93
CA LEU A 346 -0.58 14.65 1.09
C LEU A 346 0.90 14.79 0.70
N LYS A 347 1.20 15.53 -0.35
CA LYS A 347 2.59 15.82 -0.75
C LYS A 347 3.35 16.59 0.32
N GLU A 348 2.71 17.56 0.96
CA GLU A 348 3.28 18.29 2.09
C GLU A 348 3.58 17.37 3.27
N LEU A 349 2.66 16.45 3.61
CA LEU A 349 2.88 15.47 4.67
C LEU A 349 4.02 14.50 4.32
N ILE A 350 3.91 13.80 3.19
CA ILE A 350 4.74 12.64 2.83
C ILE A 350 6.14 13.06 2.38
N LYS A 351 6.25 14.13 1.56
CA LYS A 351 7.52 14.51 0.92
C LYS A 351 8.23 15.68 1.62
N LYS A 352 7.62 16.25 2.70
CA LYS A 352 8.26 17.31 3.47
C LYS A 352 8.23 17.04 4.97
N ARG A 353 7.02 16.98 5.61
CA ARG A 353 6.93 16.84 7.08
C ARG A 353 7.46 15.50 7.58
N TRP A 354 7.22 14.43 6.86
CA TRP A 354 7.68 13.08 7.19
C TRP A 354 8.91 12.66 6.37
N TRP A 355 9.70 13.61 5.96
CA TRP A 355 10.87 13.42 5.12
C TRP A 355 12.12 13.87 5.84
N SER A 356 13.25 13.17 5.68
CA SER A 356 14.50 13.53 6.34
C SER A 356 15.58 13.85 5.33
N ASN A 357 16.13 15.06 5.46
CA ASN A 357 17.39 15.45 4.83
C ASN A 357 18.24 16.09 5.93
N GLU A 358 19.34 15.46 6.29
CA GLU A 358 20.18 15.86 7.42
C GLU A 358 21.58 16.22 6.95
N GLU A 359 22.13 17.26 7.55
CA GLU A 359 23.50 17.68 7.34
C GLU A 359 24.17 17.95 8.68
N GLY A 360 25.47 17.65 8.78
CA GLY A 360 26.22 17.94 9.98
C GLY A 360 27.69 17.55 9.86
N ARG A 361 28.37 17.55 11.01
CA ARG A 361 29.78 17.20 11.10
C ARG A 361 30.02 16.17 12.18
N THR A 362 31.05 15.33 11.99
CA THR A 362 31.47 14.39 13.01
C THR A 362 32.12 15.11 14.20
N ASN A 363 31.86 14.61 15.39
CA ASN A 363 32.48 15.07 16.63
C ASN A 363 33.95 14.57 16.75
N LEU A 364 34.60 14.87 17.89
CA LEU A 364 36.00 14.45 18.17
C LEU A 364 36.21 12.93 18.12
N SER A 365 35.18 12.11 18.33
CA SER A 365 35.26 10.65 18.16
C SER A 365 34.89 10.18 16.77
N GLY A 366 34.85 11.06 15.77
CA GLY A 366 34.48 10.74 14.39
C GLY A 366 33.01 10.34 14.20
N CYS A 367 32.12 10.71 15.11
CA CYS A 367 30.73 10.28 15.10
C CYS A 367 29.78 11.45 14.77
N PHE A 368 28.85 11.21 13.84
CA PHE A 368 27.64 12.01 13.59
C PHE A 368 26.42 11.16 13.94
N ALA A 369 25.40 11.75 14.57
CA ALA A 369 24.16 11.06 14.88
C ALA A 369 22.95 11.96 14.63
N SER A 370 21.94 11.40 13.99
CA SER A 370 20.64 12.06 13.79
C SER A 370 19.51 11.05 13.88
N ALA A 371 18.31 11.51 14.27
CA ALA A 371 17.09 10.73 14.19
C ALA A 371 16.41 11.06 12.86
N VAL A 372 16.16 10.04 12.04
CA VAL A 372 15.61 10.17 10.69
C VAL A 372 14.41 9.26 10.49
N TYR A 373 13.48 9.63 9.61
CA TYR A 373 12.41 8.73 9.20
C TYR A 373 12.96 7.46 8.57
N CYS A 374 12.34 6.31 8.85
CA CYS A 374 12.80 5.04 8.28
C CYS A 374 12.58 4.99 6.77
N GLY A 375 13.62 4.57 6.03
CA GLY A 375 13.61 4.54 4.58
C GLY A 375 14.97 4.30 3.94
N ASN A 376 15.07 4.49 2.64
CA ASN A 376 16.31 4.41 1.88
C ASN A 376 16.99 5.77 1.81
N TYR A 377 18.33 5.79 1.91
CA TYR A 377 19.14 7.02 1.99
C TYR A 377 20.39 6.95 1.14
N ASP A 378 20.70 8.06 0.49
CA ASP A 378 22.06 8.36 0.04
C ASP A 378 22.79 9.09 1.16
N ILE A 379 23.94 8.54 1.56
CA ILE A 379 24.80 9.11 2.59
C ILE A 379 26.12 9.51 1.95
N THR A 380 26.49 10.78 2.09
CA THR A 380 27.78 11.30 1.60
C THR A 380 28.59 11.82 2.76
N VAL A 381 29.85 11.38 2.84
CA VAL A 381 30.83 11.84 3.84
C VAL A 381 32.01 12.48 3.12
N LYS A 382 32.42 13.68 3.57
CA LYS A 382 33.57 14.45 3.00
C LYS A 382 34.51 14.86 4.09
N ALA A 383 35.83 14.66 3.90
CA ALA A 383 36.89 15.16 4.79
C ALA A 383 38.16 15.50 3.99
N GLY A 384 38.50 16.78 3.93
CA GLY A 384 39.58 17.28 3.04
C GLY A 384 39.22 17.04 1.56
N ASN A 385 40.10 16.36 0.84
CA ASN A 385 39.90 16.03 -0.57
C ASN A 385 39.25 14.65 -0.81
N GLN A 386 38.88 13.94 0.25
CA GLN A 386 38.24 12.64 0.14
C GLN A 386 36.73 12.75 0.31
N ALA A 387 35.98 11.94 -0.46
CA ALA A 387 34.56 11.80 -0.36
C ALA A 387 34.16 10.34 -0.60
N VAL A 388 33.23 9.84 0.22
CA VAL A 388 32.61 8.52 0.07
C VAL A 388 31.11 8.71 0.06
N SER A 389 30.42 8.04 -0.87
CA SER A 389 28.97 7.98 -0.92
C SER A 389 28.51 6.53 -0.93
N LEU A 390 27.41 6.26 -0.22
CA LEU A 390 26.76 4.96 -0.20
C LEU A 390 25.25 5.12 -0.17
N ASN A 391 24.56 4.15 -0.76
CA ASN A 391 23.12 4.00 -0.62
C ASN A 391 22.85 2.92 0.42
N THR A 392 21.94 3.16 1.35
CA THR A 392 21.61 2.19 2.43
C THR A 392 20.21 2.41 2.97
N ASP A 393 19.66 1.34 3.53
CA ASP A 393 18.39 1.38 4.22
C ASP A 393 18.58 1.64 5.72
N ILE A 394 17.76 2.55 6.25
CA ILE A 394 17.56 2.78 7.68
C ILE A 394 16.16 2.32 8.01
N LEU A 395 16.02 1.08 8.45
CA LEU A 395 14.74 0.41 8.62
C LEU A 395 14.44 0.11 10.09
N ARG A 396 13.17 -0.08 10.37
CA ARG A 396 12.65 -0.59 11.64
C ARG A 396 11.77 -1.82 11.36
N LYS A 397 11.96 -2.87 12.13
CA LYS A 397 11.13 -4.07 12.02
C LYS A 397 9.79 -3.85 12.73
N PHE A 398 8.73 -4.37 12.13
CA PHE A 398 7.40 -4.38 12.73
C PHE A 398 7.43 -4.99 14.14
N GLY A 399 6.81 -4.30 15.10
CA GLY A 399 6.69 -4.77 16.48
C GLY A 399 7.99 -4.85 17.28
N VAL A 400 9.13 -4.42 16.72
CA VAL A 400 10.44 -4.50 17.38
C VAL A 400 10.96 -3.12 17.77
N HIS A 401 11.35 -2.96 19.02
CA HIS A 401 12.07 -1.79 19.49
C HIS A 401 13.57 -1.97 19.18
N GLU A 402 14.04 -1.31 18.12
CA GLU A 402 15.44 -1.36 17.71
C GLU A 402 16.19 -0.10 18.16
N GLY A 403 17.42 -0.31 18.65
CA GLY A 403 18.33 0.79 18.97
C GLY A 403 18.87 1.52 17.73
N ALA A 404 19.82 2.42 17.95
CA ALA A 404 20.46 3.16 16.88
C ALA A 404 21.14 2.22 15.86
N GLN A 405 20.90 2.50 14.57
CA GLN A 405 21.65 1.84 13.48
C GLN A 405 23.04 2.47 13.37
N LYS A 406 24.08 1.65 13.43
CA LYS A 406 25.48 2.12 13.32
C LYS A 406 26.03 1.79 11.93
N LEU A 407 26.55 2.80 11.27
CA LEU A 407 27.24 2.70 9.99
C LEU A 407 28.71 3.15 10.20
N VAL A 408 29.65 2.38 9.70
CA VAL A 408 31.09 2.74 9.74
C VAL A 408 31.53 3.03 8.32
N ILE A 409 32.11 4.20 8.10
CA ILE A 409 32.59 4.67 6.80
C ILE A 409 34.09 4.93 6.91
N GLU A 410 34.85 4.21 6.10
CA GLU A 410 36.32 4.42 5.94
C GLU A 410 36.58 5.38 4.79
N LEU A 411 37.45 6.39 5.04
CA LEU A 411 37.89 7.42 4.10
C LEU A 411 39.28 7.15 3.55
#